data_3fd4a7bedfa90358a240eeb67066e996
#
_entry.id   3fd4a7bedfa90358a240eeb67066e996
#
_cell.length_a   1.000
_cell.length_b   1.000
_cell.length_c   1.000
_cell.angle_alpha   90.00
_cell.angle_beta   90.00
_cell.angle_gamma   90.00
#
_symmetry.space_group_name_H-M   'P 1'
#
loop_
_entity.id
_entity.type
_entity.pdbx_description
1 polymer ?
#
loop_
_entity_poly.entity_id
_entity_poly.type
_entity_poly.pdbx_seq_one_letter_code
_entity_poly.pdbx_strand_id
1 'polypeptide(L)'
;MAARLSGAAVVCAVCALGSFVGPRPPAALGESRPRYGGGAVGTLLGEPTTIDPVAVRSHADAAVVGLLFETLYEVGSDGVVYPQLAAALPEIEQDRARIALRPGLHFQDGSSLTAVDVVATLARVRASQAAGWLLVSVTDVTVDGDAVVLTLSSPRKDLARLLATPWTAITPRGLAPKKDGPVGAGPFRFTGRKKDRLELEFWEGHTAGRPYLDKLTLRWFDAADDEAQLYETGGAHWSLRGATRFAGGSPKHPTTELESPATLLVFVGFGQAHADVLADLDFRVALDRALARGGLATVGTGERAVPAADPVPVDLGGPALSAAAADPRLAEAETALARAAGRVRSLKKDRIGALVLEILVADSRPDDREVASRVVRALDKLGARATITAVSAGDLARRVSSGACDLYIGQASAELATPAMIYAQAFAFAGDRASADKLAGGAITGVHMRETFAARLPIIPLYHRAVRLHHRADLRGAWFDGSARLGVAELFVWPSR
;
A
#
# COMPACT_ATOMS: atom_id res chain seq x y z
N MET A 1 -26.30 -70.56 29.14
CA MET A 1 -26.94 -69.24 29.43
C MET A 1 -26.19 -68.18 28.65
N ALA A 2 -26.78 -67.79 27.55
CA ALA A 2 -26.18 -66.84 26.59
C ALA A 2 -27.11 -65.59 26.49
N ALA A 3 -26.58 -64.42 26.79
CA ALA A 3 -27.28 -63.21 26.63
C ALA A 3 -26.76 -62.53 25.29
N ARG A 4 -27.67 -62.34 24.36
CA ARG A 4 -27.46 -61.62 23.11
C ARG A 4 -27.60 -60.10 23.36
N LEU A 5 -26.59 -59.37 23.02
CA LEU A 5 -26.67 -57.91 22.93
C LEU A 5 -26.84 -57.49 21.46
N SER A 6 -27.96 -56.84 21.20
CA SER A 6 -28.33 -56.25 19.89
C SER A 6 -27.52 -55.00 19.63
N GLY A 7 -26.83 -54.91 18.47
CA GLY A 7 -26.20 -53.70 18.01
C GLY A 7 -27.24 -52.74 17.42
N ALA A 8 -27.32 -51.56 17.97
CA ALA A 8 -28.00 -50.44 17.34
C ALA A 8 -27.00 -49.65 16.46
N ALA A 9 -27.28 -49.65 15.16
CA ALA A 9 -26.52 -48.82 14.21
C ALA A 9 -26.94 -47.35 14.38
N VAL A 10 -26.02 -46.52 14.83
CA VAL A 10 -26.16 -45.08 14.84
C VAL A 10 -25.78 -44.58 13.46
N VAL A 11 -26.75 -44.19 12.69
CA VAL A 11 -26.58 -43.43 11.44
C VAL A 11 -26.19 -42.01 11.83
N CYS A 12 -24.93 -41.65 11.72
CA CYS A 12 -24.47 -40.25 11.78
C CYS A 12 -24.89 -39.55 10.48
N ALA A 13 -25.96 -38.80 10.52
CA ALA A 13 -26.26 -37.80 9.50
C ALA A 13 -25.21 -36.69 9.63
N VAL A 14 -24.23 -36.68 8.73
CA VAL A 14 -23.33 -35.53 8.53
C VAL A 14 -24.16 -34.43 7.86
N CYS A 15 -24.70 -33.54 8.67
CA CYS A 15 -25.19 -32.25 8.14
C CYS A 15 -23.98 -31.50 7.65
N ALA A 16 -23.84 -31.39 6.34
CA ALA A 16 -22.98 -30.40 5.69
C ALA A 16 -23.52 -29.01 6.02
N LEU A 17 -23.08 -28.45 7.13
CA LEU A 17 -23.20 -27.03 7.41
C LEU A 17 -22.23 -26.32 6.43
N GLY A 18 -22.78 -25.91 5.30
CA GLY A 18 -22.12 -24.90 4.46
C GLY A 18 -21.84 -23.70 5.34
N SER A 19 -20.56 -23.42 5.57
CA SER A 19 -20.12 -22.25 6.31
C SER A 19 -20.55 -21.02 5.51
N PHE A 20 -21.72 -20.47 5.84
CA PHE A 20 -22.08 -19.12 5.49
C PHE A 20 -21.03 -18.22 6.16
N VAL A 21 -20.03 -17.80 5.43
CA VAL A 21 -19.16 -16.70 5.84
C VAL A 21 -19.98 -15.43 5.70
N GLY A 22 -20.76 -15.15 6.75
CA GLY A 22 -21.45 -13.88 6.89
C GLY A 22 -20.44 -12.73 7.06
N PRO A 23 -20.90 -11.48 6.93
CA PRO A 23 -20.06 -10.32 7.19
C PRO A 23 -19.43 -10.46 8.58
N ARG A 24 -18.16 -10.15 8.63
CA ARG A 24 -17.27 -10.23 9.78
C ARG A 24 -17.90 -9.55 11.00
N PRO A 25 -17.95 -10.16 12.16
CA PRO A 25 -18.28 -9.42 13.38
C PRO A 25 -17.16 -8.42 13.64
N PRO A 26 -17.47 -7.13 13.87
CA PRO A 26 -16.47 -6.14 14.24
C PRO A 26 -15.81 -6.60 15.54
N ALA A 27 -14.47 -6.45 15.59
CA ALA A 27 -13.70 -6.74 16.79
C ALA A 27 -14.26 -5.93 17.96
N ALA A 28 -14.62 -6.62 19.05
CA ALA A 28 -15.16 -6.06 20.29
C ALA A 28 -16.47 -5.22 20.15
N LEU A 29 -17.59 -5.91 20.03
CA LEU A 29 -18.91 -5.30 20.30
C LEU A 29 -19.11 -5.15 21.81
N GLY A 30 -18.55 -4.10 22.41
CA GLY A 30 -19.09 -3.59 23.68
C GLY A 30 -20.44 -2.95 23.40
N GLU A 31 -21.49 -3.47 23.97
CA GLU A 31 -22.87 -2.99 24.19
C GLU A 31 -23.61 -2.13 23.14
N SER A 32 -22.99 -1.67 22.04
CA SER A 32 -23.65 -0.80 21.06
C SER A 32 -23.68 -1.40 19.66
N ARG A 33 -24.90 -1.62 19.14
CA ARG A 33 -25.10 -2.07 17.75
C ARG A 33 -24.71 -0.94 16.79
N PRO A 34 -23.99 -1.26 15.68
CA PRO A 34 -23.71 -0.28 14.63
C PRO A 34 -25.01 0.42 14.18
N ARG A 35 -24.92 1.71 13.90
CA ARG A 35 -26.03 2.51 13.37
C ARG A 35 -25.68 3.05 12.00
N TYR A 36 -26.65 3.02 11.12
CA TYR A 36 -26.57 3.69 9.84
C TYR A 36 -26.82 5.19 10.00
N GLY A 37 -26.11 5.99 9.20
CA GLY A 37 -26.35 7.42 9.12
C GLY A 37 -25.16 8.28 9.51
N GLY A 38 -25.31 9.57 9.27
CA GLY A 38 -24.30 10.57 9.60
C GLY A 38 -23.12 10.62 8.64
N GLY A 39 -22.16 11.45 8.99
CA GLY A 39 -20.95 11.64 8.18
C GLY A 39 -19.70 11.65 9.03
N ALA A 40 -18.58 11.29 8.40
CA ALA A 40 -17.26 11.41 9.02
C ALA A 40 -16.32 12.24 8.15
N VAL A 41 -15.41 12.94 8.82
CA VAL A 41 -14.25 13.60 8.22
C VAL A 41 -13.01 12.89 8.71
N GLY A 42 -12.16 12.45 7.82
CA GLY A 42 -10.90 11.81 8.15
C GLY A 42 -9.74 12.35 7.36
N THR A 43 -8.52 12.01 7.76
CA THR A 43 -7.32 12.45 7.06
C THR A 43 -6.66 11.30 6.31
N LEU A 44 -5.89 11.63 5.28
CA LEU A 44 -5.04 10.73 4.50
C LEU A 44 -3.56 11.03 4.76
N LEU A 45 -2.69 10.05 4.55
CA LEU A 45 -1.23 10.21 4.62
C LEU A 45 -0.66 10.92 3.37
N GLY A 46 -1.30 11.99 2.91
CA GLY A 46 -0.93 12.78 1.75
C GLY A 46 -2.02 12.85 0.70
N GLU A 47 -1.78 13.63 -0.35
CA GLU A 47 -2.69 13.78 -1.47
C GLU A 47 -2.74 12.50 -2.32
N PRO A 48 -3.94 11.96 -2.64
CA PRO A 48 -4.07 10.90 -3.63
C PRO A 48 -3.81 11.45 -5.03
N THR A 49 -2.86 10.84 -5.74
CA THR A 49 -2.41 11.29 -7.06
C THR A 49 -3.24 10.70 -8.18
N THR A 50 -3.87 9.57 -7.92
CA THR A 50 -4.69 8.84 -8.89
C THR A 50 -5.89 8.19 -8.21
N ILE A 51 -6.94 7.99 -8.99
CA ILE A 51 -8.07 7.11 -8.68
C ILE A 51 -8.10 5.91 -9.64
N ASP A 52 -7.08 5.79 -10.50
CA ASP A 52 -6.97 4.68 -11.43
C ASP A 52 -6.24 3.51 -10.76
N PRO A 53 -6.88 2.34 -10.57
CA PRO A 53 -6.29 1.20 -9.90
C PRO A 53 -4.90 0.82 -10.41
N VAL A 54 -4.71 0.74 -11.74
CA VAL A 54 -3.42 0.32 -12.31
C VAL A 54 -2.28 1.33 -12.14
N ALA A 55 -2.60 2.54 -11.70
CA ALA A 55 -1.63 3.63 -11.50
C ALA A 55 -1.33 3.90 -10.02
N VAL A 56 -1.85 3.12 -9.09
CA VAL A 56 -1.63 3.25 -7.63
C VAL A 56 -0.14 3.19 -7.31
N ARG A 57 0.35 4.21 -6.57
CA ARG A 57 1.76 4.34 -6.15
C ARG A 57 1.94 4.73 -4.69
N SER A 58 0.89 5.18 -4.02
CA SER A 58 0.95 5.65 -2.63
C SER A 58 -0.11 4.99 -1.76
N HIS A 59 0.09 5.04 -0.45
CA HIS A 59 -0.91 4.61 0.52
C HIS A 59 -2.23 5.39 0.37
N ALA A 60 -2.17 6.69 0.10
CA ALA A 60 -3.35 7.52 -0.12
C ALA A 60 -4.12 7.10 -1.40
N ASP A 61 -3.40 6.77 -2.50
CA ASP A 61 -4.03 6.24 -3.71
C ASP A 61 -4.75 4.92 -3.41
N ALA A 62 -4.08 3.98 -2.74
CA ALA A 62 -4.63 2.67 -2.39
C ALA A 62 -5.89 2.79 -1.50
N ALA A 63 -5.84 3.69 -0.51
CA ALA A 63 -6.97 3.94 0.38
C ALA A 63 -8.20 4.47 -0.39
N VAL A 64 -8.01 5.43 -1.30
CA VAL A 64 -9.11 5.99 -2.10
C VAL A 64 -9.64 4.98 -3.11
N VAL A 65 -8.76 4.24 -3.80
CA VAL A 65 -9.17 3.19 -4.74
C VAL A 65 -10.02 2.13 -4.06
N GLY A 66 -9.63 1.65 -2.87
CA GLY A 66 -10.41 0.67 -2.11
C GLY A 66 -11.77 1.15 -1.60
N LEU A 67 -12.02 2.48 -1.58
CA LEU A 67 -13.34 3.02 -1.25
C LEU A 67 -14.26 3.13 -2.48
N LEU A 68 -13.68 3.38 -3.64
CA LEU A 68 -14.41 3.62 -4.89
C LEU A 68 -14.64 2.35 -5.70
N PHE A 69 -13.69 1.41 -5.66
CA PHE A 69 -13.69 0.19 -6.48
C PHE A 69 -13.61 -1.04 -5.59
N GLU A 70 -14.00 -2.17 -6.14
CA GLU A 70 -13.96 -3.45 -5.44
C GLU A 70 -13.05 -4.44 -6.17
N THR A 71 -12.47 -5.34 -5.42
CA THR A 71 -11.59 -6.41 -5.89
C THR A 71 -12.29 -7.77 -5.86
N LEU A 72 -11.73 -8.78 -6.49
CA LEU A 72 -12.28 -10.13 -6.43
C LEU A 72 -12.21 -10.73 -5.01
N TYR A 73 -11.18 -10.35 -4.27
CA TYR A 73 -10.90 -10.81 -2.90
C TYR A 73 -10.49 -9.63 -2.03
N GLU A 74 -10.61 -9.77 -0.72
CA GLU A 74 -10.06 -8.84 0.25
C GLU A 74 -9.15 -9.55 1.26
N VAL A 75 -8.24 -8.81 1.89
CA VAL A 75 -7.41 -9.29 2.99
C VAL A 75 -7.96 -8.73 4.29
N GLY A 76 -8.36 -9.62 5.17
CA GLY A 76 -8.88 -9.23 6.44
C GLY A 76 -7.83 -8.73 7.46
N SER A 77 -8.29 -8.19 8.60
CA SER A 77 -7.44 -7.78 9.73
C SER A 77 -6.63 -8.95 10.32
N ASP A 78 -7.08 -10.18 10.12
CA ASP A 78 -6.40 -11.42 10.49
C ASP A 78 -5.38 -11.90 9.44
N GLY A 79 -5.22 -11.13 8.33
CA GLY A 79 -4.36 -11.49 7.22
C GLY A 79 -4.91 -12.60 6.32
N VAL A 80 -6.12 -13.11 6.58
CA VAL A 80 -6.77 -14.13 5.75
C VAL A 80 -7.42 -13.47 4.52
N VAL A 81 -7.41 -14.18 3.40
CA VAL A 81 -8.05 -13.73 2.16
C VAL A 81 -9.50 -14.21 2.13
N TYR A 82 -10.41 -13.29 1.90
CA TYR A 82 -11.87 -13.53 1.81
C TYR A 82 -12.38 -13.23 0.40
N PRO A 83 -13.37 -13.99 -0.10
CA PRO A 83 -14.06 -13.68 -1.35
C PRO A 83 -14.88 -12.38 -1.21
N GLN A 84 -14.75 -11.48 -2.20
CA GLN A 84 -15.49 -10.21 -2.26
C GLN A 84 -16.43 -10.17 -3.47
N LEU A 85 -15.97 -9.86 -4.68
CA LEU A 85 -16.76 -10.04 -5.90
C LEU A 85 -16.78 -11.50 -6.35
N ALA A 86 -15.75 -12.28 -6.00
CA ALA A 86 -15.75 -13.72 -6.19
C ALA A 86 -16.72 -14.42 -5.22
N ALA A 87 -17.34 -15.51 -5.66
CA ALA A 87 -18.22 -16.33 -4.83
C ALA A 87 -17.46 -17.23 -3.85
N ALA A 88 -16.25 -17.65 -4.22
CA ALA A 88 -15.38 -18.53 -3.45
C ALA A 88 -13.90 -18.25 -3.77
N LEU A 89 -12.98 -18.88 -3.04
CA LEU A 89 -11.56 -18.88 -3.40
C LEU A 89 -11.35 -19.54 -4.77
N PRO A 90 -10.23 -19.21 -5.50
CA PRO A 90 -9.97 -19.78 -6.81
C PRO A 90 -9.87 -21.29 -6.75
N GLU A 91 -10.55 -21.98 -7.68
CA GLU A 91 -10.34 -23.41 -7.94
C GLU A 91 -9.11 -23.55 -8.84
N ILE A 92 -8.00 -24.06 -8.29
CA ILE A 92 -6.73 -24.15 -9.00
C ILE A 92 -6.49 -25.60 -9.38
N GLU A 93 -6.49 -25.90 -10.68
CA GLU A 93 -6.18 -27.20 -11.25
C GLU A 93 -5.01 -27.06 -12.25
N GLN A 94 -3.87 -27.64 -11.91
CA GLN A 94 -2.65 -27.58 -12.70
C GLN A 94 -2.25 -26.11 -13.03
N ASP A 95 -2.42 -25.71 -14.29
CA ASP A 95 -2.10 -24.39 -14.82
C ASP A 95 -3.33 -23.48 -14.98
N ARG A 96 -4.50 -23.89 -14.48
CA ARG A 96 -5.76 -23.15 -14.62
C ARG A 96 -6.31 -22.78 -13.24
N ALA A 97 -6.79 -21.55 -13.14
CA ALA A 97 -7.51 -21.07 -11.96
C ALA A 97 -8.89 -20.56 -12.39
N ARG A 98 -9.95 -21.19 -11.90
CA ARG A 98 -11.33 -20.79 -12.13
C ARG A 98 -11.85 -19.96 -10.96
N ILE A 99 -12.46 -18.82 -11.26
CA ILE A 99 -13.01 -17.86 -10.29
C ILE A 99 -14.47 -17.62 -10.65
N ALA A 100 -15.38 -18.18 -9.87
CA ALA A 100 -16.81 -17.90 -9.99
C ALA A 100 -17.14 -16.53 -9.38
N LEU A 101 -17.95 -15.73 -10.05
CA LEU A 101 -18.44 -14.47 -9.53
C LEU A 101 -19.72 -14.65 -8.71
N ARG A 102 -19.98 -13.77 -7.76
CA ARG A 102 -21.28 -13.70 -7.08
C ARG A 102 -22.36 -13.34 -8.09
N PRO A 103 -23.58 -13.84 -7.95
CA PRO A 103 -24.70 -13.42 -8.80
C PRO A 103 -25.16 -11.99 -8.47
N GLY A 104 -25.68 -11.29 -9.47
CA GLY A 104 -26.33 -9.99 -9.27
C GLY A 104 -25.40 -8.83 -8.93
N LEU A 105 -24.12 -8.90 -9.35
CA LEU A 105 -23.17 -7.80 -9.16
C LEU A 105 -23.51 -6.61 -10.07
N HIS A 106 -23.38 -5.40 -9.52
CA HIS A 106 -23.58 -4.15 -10.23
C HIS A 106 -22.48 -3.15 -9.93
N PHE A 107 -22.28 -2.21 -10.83
CA PHE A 107 -21.53 -0.99 -10.59
C PHE A 107 -22.42 0.09 -9.99
N GLN A 108 -21.81 1.16 -9.47
CA GLN A 108 -22.47 2.29 -8.81
C GLN A 108 -23.44 3.08 -9.72
N ASP A 109 -23.32 2.93 -11.04
CA ASP A 109 -24.22 3.50 -12.03
C ASP A 109 -25.43 2.57 -12.38
N GLY A 110 -25.52 1.41 -11.75
CA GLY A 110 -26.55 0.40 -11.95
C GLY A 110 -26.27 -0.55 -13.12
N SER A 111 -25.19 -0.38 -13.87
CA SER A 111 -24.80 -1.35 -14.90
C SER A 111 -24.32 -2.66 -14.27
N SER A 112 -24.56 -3.79 -14.93
CA SER A 112 -24.13 -5.10 -14.44
C SER A 112 -22.61 -5.24 -14.46
N LEU A 113 -22.04 -5.78 -13.38
CA LEU A 113 -20.65 -6.21 -13.31
C LEU A 113 -20.59 -7.70 -13.63
N THR A 114 -19.81 -8.05 -14.65
CA THR A 114 -19.75 -9.40 -15.23
C THR A 114 -18.32 -9.92 -15.35
N ALA A 115 -18.16 -11.19 -15.70
CA ALA A 115 -16.86 -11.77 -16.00
C ALA A 115 -16.11 -11.03 -17.13
N VAL A 116 -16.83 -10.38 -18.05
CA VAL A 116 -16.22 -9.58 -19.13
C VAL A 116 -15.48 -8.36 -18.55
N ASP A 117 -16.02 -7.71 -17.53
CA ASP A 117 -15.37 -6.57 -16.88
C ASP A 117 -14.11 -7.00 -16.14
N VAL A 118 -14.15 -8.17 -15.49
CA VAL A 118 -12.99 -8.76 -14.81
C VAL A 118 -11.88 -9.08 -15.80
N VAL A 119 -12.22 -9.80 -16.90
CA VAL A 119 -11.25 -10.14 -17.97
C VAL A 119 -10.62 -8.88 -18.54
N ALA A 120 -11.42 -7.87 -18.88
CA ALA A 120 -10.93 -6.60 -19.42
C ALA A 120 -10.03 -5.85 -18.41
N THR A 121 -10.40 -5.83 -17.13
CA THR A 121 -9.59 -5.21 -16.07
C THR A 121 -8.24 -5.94 -15.92
N LEU A 122 -8.23 -7.27 -15.81
CA LEU A 122 -6.99 -8.03 -15.67
C LEU A 122 -6.10 -7.94 -16.92
N ALA A 123 -6.68 -7.88 -18.11
CA ALA A 123 -5.94 -7.61 -19.34
C ALA A 123 -5.27 -6.23 -19.30
N ARG A 124 -5.98 -5.21 -18.79
CA ARG A 124 -5.44 -3.87 -18.61
C ARG A 124 -4.31 -3.84 -17.57
N VAL A 125 -4.45 -4.55 -16.44
CA VAL A 125 -3.37 -4.69 -15.44
C VAL A 125 -2.13 -5.32 -16.08
N ARG A 126 -2.27 -6.41 -16.82
CA ARG A 126 -1.15 -7.10 -17.50
C ARG A 126 -0.44 -6.19 -18.51
N ALA A 127 -1.19 -5.38 -19.25
CA ALA A 127 -0.64 -4.41 -20.20
C ALA A 127 0.02 -3.19 -19.52
N SER A 128 -0.25 -2.95 -18.25
CA SER A 128 0.28 -1.79 -17.53
C SER A 128 1.79 -1.91 -17.26
N GLN A 129 2.52 -0.85 -17.58
CA GLN A 129 3.94 -0.77 -17.25
C GLN A 129 4.17 -0.72 -15.73
N ALA A 130 3.25 -0.10 -14.99
CA ALA A 130 3.35 0.06 -13.54
C ALA A 130 2.94 -1.18 -12.76
N ALA A 131 1.87 -1.87 -13.18
CA ALA A 131 1.25 -2.97 -12.42
C ALA A 131 1.36 -4.35 -13.09
N GLY A 132 1.73 -4.45 -14.37
CA GLY A 132 1.70 -5.71 -15.11
C GLY A 132 2.63 -6.81 -14.59
N TRP A 133 3.69 -6.46 -13.86
CA TRP A 133 4.56 -7.40 -13.15
C TRP A 133 3.79 -8.26 -12.13
N LEU A 134 2.71 -7.72 -11.57
CA LEU A 134 1.86 -8.41 -10.61
C LEU A 134 1.27 -9.70 -11.17
N LEU A 135 0.86 -9.68 -12.45
CA LEU A 135 0.20 -10.78 -13.13
C LEU A 135 1.08 -11.45 -14.18
N VAL A 136 2.42 -11.37 -14.06
CA VAL A 136 3.35 -11.96 -15.03
C VAL A 136 3.19 -13.47 -15.20
N SER A 137 2.75 -14.17 -14.13
CA SER A 137 2.45 -15.60 -14.18
C SER A 137 1.10 -15.93 -14.83
N VAL A 138 0.24 -14.94 -15.10
CA VAL A 138 -1.04 -15.11 -15.78
C VAL A 138 -0.81 -14.94 -17.27
N THR A 139 -0.86 -16.02 -18.04
CA THR A 139 -0.59 -16.02 -19.48
C THR A 139 -1.83 -15.67 -20.28
N ASP A 140 -3.01 -16.06 -19.81
CA ASP A 140 -4.29 -15.76 -20.45
C ASP A 140 -5.41 -15.58 -19.42
N VAL A 141 -6.47 -14.85 -19.82
CA VAL A 141 -7.66 -14.60 -19.00
C VAL A 141 -8.88 -14.66 -19.91
N THR A 142 -9.79 -15.59 -19.64
CA THR A 142 -10.99 -15.84 -20.47
C THR A 142 -12.26 -15.89 -19.64
N VAL A 143 -13.40 -15.69 -20.30
CA VAL A 143 -14.74 -15.85 -19.72
C VAL A 143 -15.19 -17.29 -19.90
N ASP A 144 -15.75 -17.88 -18.84
CA ASP A 144 -16.41 -19.18 -18.84
C ASP A 144 -17.78 -19.07 -18.13
N GLY A 145 -18.82 -18.72 -18.89
CA GLY A 145 -20.14 -18.38 -18.34
C GLY A 145 -20.03 -17.17 -17.39
N ASP A 146 -20.43 -17.35 -16.13
CA ASP A 146 -20.35 -16.33 -15.08
C ASP A 146 -19.01 -16.38 -14.32
N ALA A 147 -18.07 -17.18 -14.78
CA ALA A 147 -16.75 -17.33 -14.18
C ALA A 147 -15.64 -16.74 -15.07
N VAL A 148 -14.51 -16.49 -14.45
CA VAL A 148 -13.26 -16.11 -15.10
C VAL A 148 -12.27 -17.26 -14.97
N VAL A 149 -11.61 -17.63 -16.06
CA VAL A 149 -10.55 -18.64 -16.06
C VAL A 149 -9.22 -17.95 -16.39
N LEU A 150 -8.26 -18.10 -15.49
CA LEU A 150 -6.88 -17.66 -15.68
C LEU A 150 -6.02 -18.87 -16.05
N THR A 151 -5.23 -18.73 -17.11
CA THR A 151 -4.16 -19.69 -17.42
C THR A 151 -2.86 -19.18 -16.80
N LEU A 152 -2.17 -20.04 -16.08
CA LEU A 152 -0.97 -19.71 -15.29
C LEU A 152 0.25 -20.40 -15.90
N SER A 153 1.39 -19.71 -15.94
CA SER A 153 2.68 -20.33 -16.31
C SER A 153 3.19 -21.32 -15.25
N SER A 154 2.71 -21.19 -14.02
CA SER A 154 2.95 -22.11 -12.89
C SER A 154 1.85 -21.94 -11.85
N PRO A 155 1.49 -23.00 -11.07
CA PRO A 155 0.49 -22.89 -10.01
C PRO A 155 0.86 -21.84 -8.97
N ARG A 156 -0.11 -21.01 -8.55
CA ARG A 156 0.09 -19.91 -7.59
C ARG A 156 -0.88 -20.00 -6.42
N LYS A 157 -0.35 -20.36 -5.26
CA LYS A 157 -1.15 -20.40 -4.02
C LYS A 157 -1.55 -19.02 -3.49
N ASP A 158 -0.82 -17.99 -3.88
CA ASP A 158 -1.05 -16.58 -3.48
C ASP A 158 -1.96 -15.83 -4.47
N LEU A 159 -2.53 -16.50 -5.49
CA LEU A 159 -3.33 -15.86 -6.54
C LEU A 159 -4.48 -15.01 -5.97
N ALA A 160 -5.25 -15.54 -5.01
CA ALA A 160 -6.34 -14.79 -4.41
C ALA A 160 -5.84 -13.50 -3.72
N ARG A 161 -4.68 -13.56 -3.08
CA ARG A 161 -4.05 -12.38 -2.45
C ARG A 161 -3.60 -11.35 -3.49
N LEU A 162 -3.06 -11.78 -4.64
CA LEU A 162 -2.72 -10.87 -5.73
C LEU A 162 -3.96 -10.15 -6.27
N LEU A 163 -5.08 -10.87 -6.36
CA LEU A 163 -6.37 -10.36 -6.84
C LEU A 163 -7.17 -9.61 -5.75
N ALA A 164 -6.60 -9.41 -4.56
CA ALA A 164 -7.09 -8.56 -3.47
C ALA A 164 -6.37 -7.21 -3.41
N THR A 165 -5.40 -6.96 -4.33
CA THR A 165 -4.61 -5.73 -4.31
C THR A 165 -5.34 -4.59 -5.02
N PRO A 166 -5.11 -3.33 -4.63
CA PRO A 166 -5.74 -2.17 -5.28
C PRO A 166 -5.54 -2.13 -6.80
N TRP A 167 -4.40 -2.64 -7.30
CA TRP A 167 -4.10 -2.65 -8.74
C TRP A 167 -5.07 -3.51 -9.56
N THR A 168 -5.73 -4.49 -8.92
CA THR A 168 -6.66 -5.41 -9.58
C THR A 168 -8.13 -5.06 -9.33
N ALA A 169 -8.40 -3.90 -8.76
CA ALA A 169 -9.76 -3.42 -8.53
C ALA A 169 -10.52 -3.28 -9.86
N ILE A 170 -11.75 -3.80 -9.88
CA ILE A 170 -12.51 -3.98 -11.10
C ILE A 170 -13.12 -2.65 -11.57
N THR A 171 -12.91 -2.34 -12.84
CA THR A 171 -13.48 -1.16 -13.50
C THR A 171 -14.39 -1.57 -14.66
N PRO A 172 -15.43 -0.78 -14.99
CA PRO A 172 -16.33 -1.09 -16.09
C PRO A 172 -15.54 -1.30 -17.40
N ARG A 173 -15.66 -2.49 -17.99
CA ARG A 173 -14.95 -2.91 -19.21
C ARG A 173 -13.43 -2.70 -19.18
N GLY A 174 -12.82 -2.71 -17.99
CA GLY A 174 -11.40 -2.43 -17.81
C GLY A 174 -10.97 -1.01 -18.17
N LEU A 175 -11.89 -0.07 -18.30
CA LEU A 175 -11.59 1.30 -18.70
C LEU A 175 -10.95 2.10 -17.54
N ALA A 176 -10.10 3.06 -17.89
CA ALA A 176 -9.57 4.02 -16.93
C ALA A 176 -10.70 4.88 -16.34
N PRO A 177 -10.76 5.03 -15.00
CA PRO A 177 -11.78 5.85 -14.37
C PRO A 177 -11.70 7.32 -14.81
N LYS A 178 -12.86 7.95 -14.98
CA LYS A 178 -12.93 9.40 -15.23
C LYS A 178 -12.66 10.17 -13.94
N LYS A 179 -11.90 11.25 -14.01
CA LYS A 179 -11.54 12.07 -12.84
C LYS A 179 -12.74 12.69 -12.13
N ASP A 180 -13.76 13.08 -12.91
CA ASP A 180 -14.92 13.85 -12.43
C ASP A 180 -16.15 12.98 -12.17
N GLY A 181 -16.01 11.68 -12.13
CA GLY A 181 -17.09 10.75 -11.87
C GLY A 181 -16.67 9.31 -12.12
N PRO A 182 -15.77 8.78 -11.30
CA PRO A 182 -15.40 7.37 -11.40
C PRO A 182 -16.62 6.49 -11.07
N VAL A 183 -16.84 5.47 -11.87
CA VAL A 183 -17.83 4.43 -11.63
C VAL A 183 -17.09 3.20 -11.16
N GLY A 184 -17.39 2.74 -9.96
CA GLY A 184 -16.80 1.55 -9.36
C GLY A 184 -17.86 0.63 -8.76
N ALA A 185 -17.41 -0.34 -7.96
CA ALA A 185 -18.26 -1.25 -7.19
C ALA A 185 -17.93 -1.22 -5.67
N GLY A 186 -17.12 -0.27 -5.25
CA GLY A 186 -16.71 -0.08 -3.86
C GLY A 186 -17.83 0.48 -2.97
N PRO A 187 -17.60 0.54 -1.64
CA PRO A 187 -18.61 0.92 -0.66
C PRO A 187 -19.07 2.38 -0.75
N PHE A 188 -18.27 3.26 -1.33
CA PHE A 188 -18.59 4.68 -1.45
C PHE A 188 -18.54 5.15 -2.90
N ARG A 189 -19.47 6.07 -3.25
CA ARG A 189 -19.48 6.77 -4.53
C ARG A 189 -18.77 8.11 -4.41
N PHE A 190 -18.06 8.49 -5.46
CA PHE A 190 -17.47 9.82 -5.59
C PHE A 190 -18.56 10.87 -5.81
N THR A 191 -18.55 11.94 -5.01
CA THR A 191 -19.46 13.09 -5.16
C THR A 191 -18.74 14.39 -5.49
N GLY A 192 -17.42 14.49 -5.22
CA GLY A 192 -16.67 15.67 -5.57
C GLY A 192 -15.21 15.63 -5.10
N ARG A 193 -14.38 16.48 -5.75
CA ARG A 193 -13.00 16.75 -5.34
C ARG A 193 -12.79 18.24 -5.22
N LYS A 194 -12.19 18.69 -4.13
CA LYS A 194 -11.66 20.02 -3.93
C LYS A 194 -10.13 19.97 -3.79
N LYS A 195 -9.48 21.11 -3.67
CA LYS A 195 -8.02 21.18 -3.59
C LYS A 195 -7.45 20.30 -2.47
N ASP A 196 -8.13 20.24 -1.33
CA ASP A 196 -7.65 19.65 -0.08
C ASP A 196 -8.46 18.43 0.37
N ARG A 197 -9.44 17.95 -0.43
CA ARG A 197 -10.33 16.87 -0.02
C ARG A 197 -11.07 16.16 -1.13
N LEU A 198 -11.50 14.95 -0.82
CA LEU A 198 -12.49 14.17 -1.56
C LEU A 198 -13.78 14.10 -0.76
N GLU A 199 -14.92 14.17 -1.45
CA GLU A 199 -16.27 14.03 -0.90
C GLU A 199 -16.87 12.76 -1.48
N LEU A 200 -17.36 11.87 -0.61
CA LEU A 200 -17.88 10.56 -0.95
C LEU A 200 -19.22 10.37 -0.24
N GLU A 201 -20.11 9.56 -0.84
CA GLU A 201 -21.34 9.11 -0.21
C GLU A 201 -21.48 7.59 -0.28
N PHE A 202 -22.23 6.98 0.62
CA PHE A 202 -22.45 5.55 0.64
C PHE A 202 -23.07 5.03 -0.66
N TRP A 203 -22.77 3.78 -0.97
CA TRP A 203 -23.48 3.05 -2.01
C TRP A 203 -24.25 1.87 -1.41
N GLU A 204 -25.57 1.86 -1.59
CA GLU A 204 -26.44 0.85 -1.00
C GLU A 204 -26.26 -0.54 -1.61
N GLY A 205 -25.85 -0.60 -2.90
CA GLY A 205 -25.64 -1.84 -3.65
C GLY A 205 -24.30 -2.53 -3.42
N HIS A 206 -23.51 -2.10 -2.43
CA HIS A 206 -22.22 -2.72 -2.15
C HIS A 206 -22.36 -4.19 -1.74
N THR A 207 -21.46 -5.05 -2.23
CA THR A 207 -21.54 -6.53 -2.11
C THR A 207 -21.55 -7.02 -0.66
N ALA A 208 -20.79 -6.36 0.23
CA ALA A 208 -20.77 -6.69 1.66
C ALA A 208 -21.88 -5.98 2.47
N GLY A 209 -22.82 -5.31 1.80
CA GLY A 209 -23.83 -4.45 2.40
C GLY A 209 -23.41 -2.98 2.44
N ARG A 210 -24.38 -2.08 2.60
CA ARG A 210 -24.08 -0.65 2.63
C ARG A 210 -23.17 -0.31 3.83
N PRO A 211 -22.20 0.62 3.66
CA PRO A 211 -21.42 1.15 4.77
C PRO A 211 -22.33 1.88 5.78
N TYR A 212 -21.88 1.95 7.05
CA TYR A 212 -22.66 2.59 8.10
C TYR A 212 -22.74 4.11 7.97
N LEU A 213 -21.69 4.76 7.45
CA LEU A 213 -21.67 6.20 7.21
C LEU A 213 -22.41 6.56 5.93
N ASP A 214 -23.22 7.64 5.96
CA ASP A 214 -23.86 8.19 4.75
C ASP A 214 -22.89 9.01 3.92
N LYS A 215 -21.99 9.76 4.57
CA LYS A 215 -21.06 10.67 3.93
C LYS A 215 -19.67 10.51 4.51
N LEU A 216 -18.68 10.62 3.64
CA LEU A 216 -17.28 10.56 4.00
C LEU A 216 -16.52 11.70 3.32
N THR A 217 -15.79 12.50 4.10
CA THR A 217 -14.86 13.50 3.60
C THR A 217 -13.44 13.09 3.97
N LEU A 218 -12.59 12.89 2.99
CA LEU A 218 -11.18 12.59 3.18
C LEU A 218 -10.34 13.80 2.86
N ARG A 219 -9.49 14.23 3.80
CA ARG A 219 -8.65 15.42 3.68
C ARG A 219 -7.17 15.08 3.73
N TRP A 220 -6.36 15.92 3.11
CA TRP A 220 -4.89 15.89 3.21
C TRP A 220 -4.36 17.30 3.44
N PHE A 221 -3.13 17.41 3.92
CA PHE A 221 -2.56 18.66 4.40
C PHE A 221 -1.09 18.77 4.01
N ASP A 222 -0.67 19.98 3.65
CA ASP A 222 0.72 20.33 3.35
C ASP A 222 1.53 20.58 4.64
N ALA A 223 0.85 20.90 5.74
CA ALA A 223 1.44 21.07 7.06
C ALA A 223 0.79 20.12 8.08
N ALA A 224 1.63 19.44 8.86
CA ALA A 224 1.15 18.54 9.92
C ALA A 224 0.35 19.32 10.99
N ASP A 225 0.70 20.58 11.22
CA ASP A 225 0.07 21.46 12.18
C ASP A 225 -1.40 21.72 11.86
N ASP A 226 -1.73 21.91 10.58
CA ASP A 226 -3.10 22.14 10.14
C ASP A 226 -3.98 20.89 10.32
N GLU A 227 -3.40 19.70 10.04
CA GLU A 227 -4.11 18.43 10.24
C GLU A 227 -4.46 18.23 11.71
N ALA A 228 -3.53 18.44 12.60
CA ALA A 228 -3.78 18.25 13.99
C ALA A 228 -4.68 19.33 14.57
N GLN A 229 -4.54 20.59 14.19
CA GLN A 229 -5.50 21.62 14.58
C GLN A 229 -6.93 21.23 14.22
N LEU A 230 -7.11 20.69 12.99
CA LEU A 230 -8.43 20.20 12.57
C LEU A 230 -8.91 19.07 13.49
N TYR A 231 -8.04 18.09 13.80
CA TYR A 231 -8.39 16.96 14.65
C TYR A 231 -8.64 17.39 16.11
N GLU A 232 -7.75 18.16 16.70
CA GLU A 232 -7.84 18.63 18.10
C GLU A 232 -9.09 19.48 18.37
N THR A 233 -9.53 20.27 17.38
CA THR A 233 -10.75 21.07 17.48
C THR A 233 -12.03 20.29 17.21
N GLY A 234 -11.92 18.98 16.89
CA GLY A 234 -13.06 18.10 16.59
C GLY A 234 -13.60 18.22 15.16
N GLY A 235 -12.90 18.93 14.27
CA GLY A 235 -13.24 19.06 12.86
C GLY A 235 -12.98 17.81 12.03
N ALA A 236 -12.15 16.88 12.55
CA ALA A 236 -11.98 15.55 11.98
C ALA A 236 -12.33 14.46 12.99
N HIS A 237 -12.85 13.34 12.52
CA HIS A 237 -13.17 12.16 13.33
C HIS A 237 -11.95 11.28 13.53
N TRP A 238 -10.99 11.34 12.62
CA TRP A 238 -9.69 10.66 12.76
C TRP A 238 -8.56 11.42 12.08
N SER A 239 -7.34 11.17 12.57
CA SER A 239 -6.09 11.56 11.95
C SER A 239 -5.16 10.35 11.86
N LEU A 240 -4.49 10.17 10.71
CA LEU A 240 -3.51 9.11 10.47
C LEU A 240 -2.07 9.51 10.83
N ARG A 241 -1.84 10.77 11.28
CA ARG A 241 -0.53 11.26 11.70
C ARG A 241 -0.36 11.42 13.21
N GLY A 242 -1.46 11.27 13.94
CA GLY A 242 -1.47 11.48 15.39
C GLY A 242 -1.48 12.94 15.79
N ALA A 243 -2.29 13.24 16.80
CA ALA A 243 -2.47 14.58 17.35
C ALA A 243 -1.35 15.00 18.32
N THR A 244 -0.46 14.09 18.72
CA THR A 244 0.51 14.32 19.81
C THR A 244 1.72 15.16 19.43
N ARG A 245 1.85 15.60 18.18
CA ARG A 245 2.96 16.48 17.75
C ARG A 245 2.79 17.93 18.14
N PHE A 246 1.62 18.29 18.64
CA PHE A 246 1.35 19.70 18.92
C PHE A 246 1.82 20.06 20.30
N ALA A 247 2.66 20.99 20.31
CA ALA A 247 3.16 21.82 21.40
C ALA A 247 2.32 21.75 22.71
N GLY A 248 2.23 20.59 23.35
CA GLY A 248 1.52 20.39 24.61
C GLY A 248 -0.01 20.37 24.53
N GLY A 249 -0.60 20.34 23.32
CA GLY A 249 -2.05 20.24 23.14
C GLY A 249 -2.54 18.79 23.28
N SER A 250 -3.53 18.58 24.14
CA SER A 250 -4.36 17.38 24.11
C SER A 250 -5.60 17.66 23.28
N PRO A 251 -6.14 16.68 22.52
CA PRO A 251 -7.41 16.84 21.84
C PRO A 251 -8.50 17.32 22.78
N LYS A 252 -9.34 18.24 22.31
CA LYS A 252 -10.48 18.77 23.10
C LYS A 252 -11.63 17.76 23.26
N HIS A 253 -11.44 16.55 22.79
CA HIS A 253 -12.43 15.46 22.83
C HIS A 253 -11.75 14.15 23.25
N PRO A 254 -12.49 13.17 23.81
CA PRO A 254 -11.95 11.86 24.10
C PRO A 254 -11.41 11.19 22.82
N THR A 255 -10.19 10.69 22.88
CA THR A 255 -9.44 10.10 21.79
C THR A 255 -9.12 8.65 22.09
N THR A 256 -9.19 7.80 21.06
CA THR A 256 -8.71 6.43 21.06
C THR A 256 -7.57 6.30 20.04
N GLU A 257 -6.59 5.46 20.34
CA GLU A 257 -5.46 5.18 19.44
C GLU A 257 -5.53 3.74 18.95
N LEU A 258 -5.18 3.55 17.68
CA LEU A 258 -4.97 2.25 17.04
C LEU A 258 -3.72 2.33 16.19
N GLU A 259 -2.89 1.28 16.23
CA GLU A 259 -1.66 1.21 15.44
C GLU A 259 -1.70 0.02 14.49
N SER A 260 -1.30 0.25 13.24
CA SER A 260 -1.18 -0.81 12.24
C SER A 260 0.11 -1.63 12.42
N PRO A 261 0.25 -2.77 11.73
CA PRO A 261 1.58 -3.36 11.52
C PRO A 261 2.54 -2.37 10.87
N ALA A 262 3.85 -2.46 11.17
CA ALA A 262 4.90 -1.62 10.60
C ALA A 262 5.27 -2.10 9.18
N THR A 263 4.38 -1.92 8.23
CA THR A 263 4.50 -2.42 6.85
C THR A 263 4.62 -1.33 5.79
N LEU A 264 4.51 -0.05 6.17
CA LEU A 264 4.70 1.06 5.25
C LEU A 264 6.19 1.38 5.12
N LEU A 265 6.80 1.05 3.98
CA LEU A 265 8.19 1.34 3.66
C LEU A 265 8.37 2.81 3.27
N VAL A 266 9.35 3.49 3.87
CA VAL A 266 9.89 4.77 3.40
C VAL A 266 11.27 4.54 2.81
N PHE A 267 11.54 5.10 1.61
CA PHE A 267 12.75 4.82 0.85
C PHE A 267 13.24 6.02 0.04
N VAL A 268 14.52 5.98 -0.35
CA VAL A 268 15.07 6.86 -1.40
C VAL A 268 14.94 6.14 -2.73
N GLY A 269 14.28 6.78 -3.68
CA GLY A 269 14.22 6.33 -5.06
C GLY A 269 15.16 7.14 -5.95
N PHE A 270 15.49 6.58 -7.12
CA PHE A 270 16.40 7.15 -8.10
C PHE A 270 15.66 7.51 -9.39
N GLY A 271 15.87 8.73 -9.87
CA GLY A 271 15.48 9.17 -11.21
C GLY A 271 16.61 9.03 -12.22
N GLN A 272 16.51 9.79 -13.32
CA GLN A 272 17.44 9.67 -14.45
C GLN A 272 18.12 11.00 -14.84
N ALA A 273 17.91 12.09 -14.08
CA ALA A 273 18.47 13.40 -14.45
C ALA A 273 20.01 13.40 -14.42
N HIS A 274 20.63 12.72 -13.44
CA HIS A 274 22.08 12.44 -13.42
C HIS A 274 22.33 10.92 -13.51
N ALA A 275 21.86 10.30 -14.61
CA ALA A 275 21.90 8.85 -14.78
C ALA A 275 23.33 8.28 -14.72
N ASP A 276 24.35 9.01 -15.15
CA ASP A 276 25.77 8.63 -15.07
C ASP A 276 26.22 8.38 -13.63
N VAL A 277 25.69 9.15 -12.66
CA VAL A 277 25.95 9.01 -11.23
C VAL A 277 24.99 8.01 -10.60
N LEU A 278 23.68 8.21 -10.82
CA LEU A 278 22.64 7.52 -10.09
C LEU A 278 22.44 6.07 -10.54
N ALA A 279 22.89 5.68 -11.73
CA ALA A 279 22.89 4.29 -12.19
C ALA A 279 24.10 3.49 -11.66
N ASP A 280 25.18 4.16 -11.18
CA ASP A 280 26.34 3.47 -10.65
C ASP A 280 26.02 2.82 -9.29
N LEU A 281 26.17 1.49 -9.22
CA LEU A 281 25.85 0.72 -8.01
C LEU A 281 26.70 1.14 -6.81
N ASP A 282 28.00 1.39 -7.02
CA ASP A 282 28.89 1.77 -5.91
C ASP A 282 28.55 3.16 -5.36
N PHE A 283 28.03 4.08 -6.17
CA PHE A 283 27.48 5.34 -5.68
C PHE A 283 26.22 5.11 -4.81
N ARG A 284 25.29 4.27 -5.26
CA ARG A 284 24.10 3.89 -4.47
C ARG A 284 24.51 3.23 -3.15
N VAL A 285 25.50 2.33 -3.18
CA VAL A 285 26.05 1.68 -1.98
C VAL A 285 26.73 2.71 -1.08
N ALA A 286 27.47 3.67 -1.61
CA ALA A 286 28.09 4.73 -0.82
C ALA A 286 27.03 5.56 -0.08
N LEU A 287 25.95 5.97 -0.77
CA LEU A 287 24.85 6.68 -0.15
C LEU A 287 24.14 5.82 0.91
N ASP A 288 23.86 4.56 0.60
CA ASP A 288 23.27 3.59 1.53
C ASP A 288 24.08 3.46 2.84
N ARG A 289 25.41 3.40 2.76
CA ARG A 289 26.31 3.28 3.91
C ARG A 289 26.49 4.58 4.68
N ALA A 290 26.31 5.73 4.05
CA ALA A 290 26.43 7.04 4.69
C ALA A 290 25.17 7.43 5.51
N LEU A 291 24.04 6.75 5.32
CA LEU A 291 22.76 7.04 5.98
C LEU A 291 22.75 6.61 7.45
N ALA A 292 22.26 7.48 8.34
CA ALA A 292 22.00 7.20 9.76
C ALA A 292 20.55 6.74 9.93
N ARG A 293 20.27 5.45 9.72
CA ARG A 293 18.90 4.90 9.76
C ARG A 293 18.26 4.92 11.14
N GLY A 294 19.05 4.74 12.21
CA GLY A 294 18.53 4.85 13.58
C GLY A 294 17.88 6.20 13.86
N GLY A 295 18.53 7.29 13.39
CA GLY A 295 17.97 8.63 13.49
C GLY A 295 16.79 8.90 12.55
N LEU A 296 16.67 8.18 11.42
CA LEU A 296 15.53 8.30 10.50
C LEU A 296 14.26 7.70 11.10
N ALA A 297 14.36 6.62 11.84
CA ALA A 297 13.20 5.99 12.49
C ALA A 297 12.58 6.85 13.60
N THR A 298 13.25 7.95 14.01
CA THR A 298 12.68 8.93 14.96
C THR A 298 12.03 10.13 14.26
N VAL A 299 12.12 10.20 12.93
CA VAL A 299 11.40 11.20 12.14
C VAL A 299 9.94 10.80 12.08
N GLY A 300 9.09 11.72 12.45
CA GLY A 300 7.67 11.45 12.42
C GLY A 300 7.01 11.53 13.78
N THR A 301 5.85 11.02 13.89
CA THR A 301 4.86 11.28 14.94
C THR A 301 5.00 10.44 16.19
N GLY A 302 6.14 9.79 16.44
CA GLY A 302 6.29 8.85 17.56
C GLY A 302 5.66 7.49 17.30
N GLU A 303 5.33 7.21 16.04
CA GLU A 303 4.87 5.91 15.56
C GLU A 303 5.99 4.86 15.66
N ARG A 304 5.60 3.60 15.74
CA ARG A 304 6.56 2.50 15.66
C ARG A 304 7.22 2.50 14.29
N ALA A 305 8.48 2.93 14.23
CA ALA A 305 9.31 2.87 13.05
C ALA A 305 10.49 1.93 13.27
N VAL A 306 10.73 1.05 12.31
CA VAL A 306 11.79 0.04 12.35
C VAL A 306 12.81 0.36 11.26
N PRO A 307 14.07 0.72 11.59
CA PRO A 307 15.10 0.96 10.60
C PRO A 307 15.24 -0.21 9.64
N ALA A 308 15.37 0.06 8.34
CA ALA A 308 15.41 -0.97 7.32
C ALA A 308 16.50 -0.74 6.28
N ALA A 309 17.18 -1.82 5.87
CA ALA A 309 18.05 -1.88 4.69
C ALA A 309 17.51 -2.90 3.66
N ASP A 310 16.31 -3.42 3.90
CA ASP A 310 15.63 -4.40 3.07
C ASP A 310 14.16 -3.92 2.88
N PRO A 311 13.57 -4.08 1.69
CA PRO A 311 12.19 -3.65 1.47
C PRO A 311 11.15 -4.54 2.16
N VAL A 312 11.51 -5.77 2.57
CA VAL A 312 10.59 -6.69 3.26
C VAL A 312 10.52 -6.33 4.75
N PRO A 313 9.33 -6.03 5.30
CA PRO A 313 9.16 -5.78 6.72
C PRO A 313 9.56 -6.96 7.59
N VAL A 314 10.08 -6.68 8.79
CA VAL A 314 10.46 -7.71 9.76
C VAL A 314 9.26 -8.61 10.11
N ASP A 315 8.10 -8.01 10.28
CA ASP A 315 6.84 -8.72 10.59
C ASP A 315 6.39 -9.67 9.45
N LEU A 316 6.94 -9.50 8.23
CA LEU A 316 6.72 -10.37 7.07
C LEU A 316 7.95 -11.25 6.74
N GLY A 317 8.86 -11.43 7.69
CA GLY A 317 10.05 -12.29 7.53
C GLY A 317 11.27 -11.58 6.92
N GLY A 318 11.25 -10.26 6.82
CA GLY A 318 12.42 -9.48 6.44
C GLY A 318 13.50 -9.48 7.53
N PRO A 319 14.75 -9.13 7.17
CA PRO A 319 15.83 -9.09 8.13
C PRO A 319 15.72 -7.88 9.07
N ALA A 320 15.89 -8.11 10.35
CA ALA A 320 16.07 -7.03 11.31
C ALA A 320 17.43 -6.36 11.10
N LEU A 321 17.44 -5.03 11.11
CA LEU A 321 18.68 -4.27 11.04
C LEU A 321 19.26 -4.11 12.45
N SER A 322 20.51 -4.52 12.66
CA SER A 322 21.18 -4.32 13.94
C SER A 322 21.45 -2.82 14.20
N ALA A 323 21.55 -2.42 15.46
CA ALA A 323 21.87 -1.03 15.83
C ALA A 323 23.15 -0.53 15.14
N ALA A 324 24.21 -1.35 15.15
CA ALA A 324 25.46 -1.01 14.47
C ALA A 324 25.33 -0.86 12.96
N ALA A 325 24.40 -1.60 12.32
CA ALA A 325 24.15 -1.48 10.89
C ALA A 325 23.20 -0.32 10.56
N ALA A 326 22.46 0.20 11.57
CA ALA A 326 21.64 1.40 11.44
C ALA A 326 22.45 2.69 11.51
N ASP A 327 23.68 2.64 12.06
CA ASP A 327 24.62 3.77 12.10
C ASP A 327 25.37 3.93 10.77
N PRO A 328 25.84 5.16 10.46
CA PRO A 328 26.62 5.41 9.26
C PRO A 328 27.95 4.64 9.24
N ARG A 329 28.21 3.94 8.16
CA ARG A 329 29.45 3.20 7.90
C ARG A 329 30.32 3.97 6.92
N LEU A 330 30.89 5.09 7.36
CA LEU A 330 31.56 6.05 6.49
C LEU A 330 32.76 5.47 5.78
N ALA A 331 33.58 4.62 6.41
CA ALA A 331 34.73 3.98 5.77
C ALA A 331 34.31 3.06 4.60
N GLU A 332 33.22 2.33 4.75
CA GLU A 332 32.64 1.52 3.67
C GLU A 332 32.06 2.42 2.56
N ALA A 333 31.41 3.52 2.95
CA ALA A 333 30.86 4.50 2.01
C ALA A 333 31.95 5.17 1.16
N GLU A 334 33.04 5.61 1.78
CA GLU A 334 34.22 6.18 1.10
C GLU A 334 34.87 5.18 0.14
N THR A 335 34.99 3.92 0.57
CA THR A 335 35.52 2.84 -0.28
C THR A 335 34.65 2.61 -1.51
N ALA A 336 33.34 2.57 -1.33
CA ALA A 336 32.38 2.42 -2.45
C ALA A 336 32.44 3.66 -3.37
N LEU A 337 32.47 4.87 -2.80
CA LEU A 337 32.57 6.11 -3.58
C LEU A 337 33.86 6.15 -4.40
N ALA A 338 35.00 5.69 -3.84
CA ALA A 338 36.28 5.63 -4.57
C ALA A 338 36.19 4.69 -5.79
N ARG A 339 35.49 3.55 -5.65
CA ARG A 339 35.22 2.65 -6.80
C ARG A 339 34.33 3.31 -7.86
N ALA A 340 33.26 3.98 -7.44
CA ALA A 340 32.39 4.74 -8.34
C ALA A 340 33.17 5.85 -9.07
N ALA A 341 34.00 6.61 -8.38
CA ALA A 341 34.83 7.67 -8.95
C ALA A 341 35.87 7.18 -9.99
N GLY A 342 36.23 5.89 -9.95
CA GLY A 342 37.03 5.24 -10.99
C GLY A 342 36.32 5.16 -12.34
N ARG A 343 34.98 5.12 -12.34
CA ARG A 343 34.13 5.00 -13.53
C ARG A 343 33.42 6.30 -13.89
N VAL A 344 32.95 7.05 -12.89
CA VAL A 344 32.15 8.25 -13.07
C VAL A 344 32.94 9.50 -12.78
N ARG A 345 33.13 10.33 -13.81
CA ARG A 345 34.03 11.52 -13.74
C ARG A 345 33.55 12.56 -12.73
N SER A 346 32.21 12.75 -12.61
CA SER A 346 31.59 13.72 -11.70
C SER A 346 31.81 13.38 -10.23
N LEU A 347 32.11 12.11 -9.91
CA LEU A 347 32.34 11.62 -8.53
C LEU A 347 33.81 11.72 -8.10
N LYS A 348 34.74 12.17 -8.98
CA LYS A 348 36.16 12.38 -8.59
C LYS A 348 36.27 13.46 -7.53
N LYS A 349 37.21 13.31 -6.60
CA LYS A 349 37.41 14.18 -5.44
C LYS A 349 37.48 15.69 -5.78
N ASP A 350 38.05 16.03 -6.94
CA ASP A 350 38.14 17.40 -7.45
C ASP A 350 36.84 17.92 -8.10
N ARG A 351 35.82 17.09 -8.29
CA ARG A 351 34.59 17.41 -9.03
C ARG A 351 33.32 17.17 -8.24
N ILE A 352 33.31 16.24 -7.30
CA ILE A 352 32.12 15.85 -6.55
C ILE A 352 31.47 17.03 -5.81
N GLY A 353 32.27 18.02 -5.37
CA GLY A 353 31.77 19.22 -4.74
C GLY A 353 30.98 20.16 -5.66
N ALA A 354 31.05 19.97 -6.99
CA ALA A 354 30.26 20.67 -7.98
C ALA A 354 28.96 19.91 -8.33
N LEU A 355 28.84 18.65 -7.94
CA LEU A 355 27.62 17.85 -8.13
C LEU A 355 26.54 18.36 -7.18
N VAL A 356 25.41 18.82 -7.75
CA VAL A 356 24.24 19.22 -7.00
C VAL A 356 23.07 18.32 -7.42
N LEU A 357 22.61 17.48 -6.49
CA LEU A 357 21.48 16.59 -6.71
C LEU A 357 20.19 17.21 -6.16
N GLU A 358 19.09 17.02 -6.84
CA GLU A 358 17.77 17.41 -6.37
C GLU A 358 17.07 16.24 -5.66
N ILE A 359 16.52 16.47 -4.47
CA ILE A 359 15.70 15.51 -3.75
C ILE A 359 14.26 15.99 -3.78
N LEU A 360 13.39 15.29 -4.50
CA LEU A 360 11.96 15.59 -4.55
C LEU A 360 11.23 15.03 -3.34
N VAL A 361 10.36 15.84 -2.76
CA VAL A 361 9.41 15.44 -1.72
C VAL A 361 8.01 15.94 -2.06
N ALA A 362 6.98 15.21 -1.65
CA ALA A 362 5.62 15.71 -1.76
C ALA A 362 5.35 16.76 -0.68
N ASP A 363 4.76 17.91 -1.05
CA ASP A 363 4.36 18.97 -0.13
C ASP A 363 3.31 18.48 0.89
N SER A 364 2.38 17.61 0.45
CA SER A 364 1.36 16.97 1.30
C SER A 364 1.90 15.90 2.27
N ARG A 365 3.23 15.70 2.32
CA ARG A 365 3.91 14.78 3.24
C ARG A 365 5.04 15.50 3.97
N PRO A 366 4.72 16.32 4.99
CA PRO A 366 5.69 17.17 5.67
C PRO A 366 6.87 16.40 6.30
N ASP A 367 6.67 15.15 6.74
CA ASP A 367 7.73 14.31 7.29
C ASP A 367 8.81 13.96 6.26
N ASP A 368 8.45 13.85 4.98
CA ASP A 368 9.40 13.54 3.91
C ASP A 368 10.49 14.62 3.76
N ARG A 369 10.19 15.88 4.11
CA ARG A 369 11.18 16.96 4.10
C ARG A 369 12.26 16.76 5.16
N GLU A 370 11.90 16.29 6.34
CA GLU A 370 12.88 15.96 7.38
C GLU A 370 13.71 14.73 6.98
N VAL A 371 13.07 13.70 6.41
CA VAL A 371 13.78 12.53 5.87
C VAL A 371 14.77 12.97 4.80
N ALA A 372 14.36 13.81 3.85
CA ALA A 372 15.24 14.35 2.81
C ALA A 372 16.42 15.14 3.40
N SER A 373 16.20 15.91 4.47
CA SER A 373 17.28 16.63 5.16
C SER A 373 18.35 15.68 5.74
N ARG A 374 17.96 14.46 6.13
CA ARG A 374 18.92 13.42 6.57
C ARG A 374 19.68 12.83 5.40
N VAL A 375 19.03 12.68 4.23
CA VAL A 375 19.68 12.25 2.99
C VAL A 375 20.69 13.31 2.51
N VAL A 376 20.34 14.61 2.58
CA VAL A 376 21.28 15.71 2.29
C VAL A 376 22.53 15.57 3.15
N ARG A 377 22.39 15.39 4.47
CA ARG A 377 23.55 15.20 5.35
C ARG A 377 24.42 13.98 5.01
N ALA A 378 23.82 12.92 4.48
CA ALA A 378 24.57 11.76 4.02
C ALA A 378 25.36 12.07 2.74
N LEU A 379 24.77 12.81 1.80
CA LEU A 379 25.44 13.27 0.58
C LEU A 379 26.56 14.25 0.89
N ASP A 380 26.37 15.20 1.83
CA ASP A 380 27.41 16.13 2.28
C ASP A 380 28.63 15.40 2.83
N LYS A 381 28.45 14.31 3.60
CA LYS A 381 29.54 13.45 4.08
C LYS A 381 30.31 12.78 2.95
N LEU A 382 29.67 12.54 1.81
CA LEU A 382 30.30 12.01 0.59
C LEU A 382 30.92 13.11 -0.27
N GLY A 383 30.75 14.38 0.11
CA GLY A 383 31.27 15.54 -0.61
C GLY A 383 30.35 16.03 -1.74
N ALA A 384 29.19 15.43 -1.96
CA ALA A 384 28.18 15.88 -2.91
C ALA A 384 27.20 16.86 -2.25
N ARG A 385 26.66 17.80 -3.02
CA ARG A 385 25.63 18.72 -2.55
C ARG A 385 24.26 18.24 -2.96
N ALA A 386 23.24 18.57 -2.17
CA ALA A 386 21.87 18.32 -2.55
C ALA A 386 20.92 19.45 -2.12
N THR A 387 19.84 19.62 -2.88
CA THR A 387 18.75 20.56 -2.60
C THR A 387 17.44 19.80 -2.45
N ILE A 388 16.55 20.29 -1.58
CA ILE A 388 15.22 19.69 -1.38
C ILE A 388 14.20 20.53 -2.11
N THR A 389 13.45 19.94 -3.02
CA THR A 389 12.36 20.57 -3.74
C THR A 389 11.04 19.92 -3.36
N ALA A 390 10.17 20.67 -2.68
CA ALA A 390 8.81 20.24 -2.41
C ALA A 390 7.93 20.57 -3.61
N VAL A 391 7.17 19.56 -4.06
CA VAL A 391 6.25 19.67 -5.20
C VAL A 391 4.92 19.01 -4.86
N SER A 392 3.86 19.30 -5.61
CA SER A 392 2.60 18.59 -5.43
C SER A 392 2.79 17.09 -5.64
N ALA A 393 1.96 16.27 -4.97
CA ALA A 393 2.04 14.82 -5.12
C ALA A 393 1.88 14.38 -6.59
N GLY A 394 1.03 15.09 -7.36
CA GLY A 394 0.86 14.83 -8.80
C GLY A 394 2.11 15.17 -9.63
N ASP A 395 2.81 16.25 -9.30
CA ASP A 395 4.07 16.62 -9.96
C ASP A 395 5.18 15.63 -9.60
N LEU A 396 5.27 15.22 -8.35
CA LEU A 396 6.21 14.18 -7.92
C LEU A 396 5.99 12.90 -8.73
N ALA A 397 4.75 12.40 -8.79
CA ALA A 397 4.41 11.19 -9.53
C ALA A 397 4.77 11.30 -11.02
N ARG A 398 4.49 12.45 -11.64
CA ARG A 398 4.81 12.72 -13.05
C ARG A 398 6.32 12.75 -13.28
N ARG A 399 7.09 13.48 -12.46
CA ARG A 399 8.55 13.59 -12.59
C ARG A 399 9.25 12.25 -12.33
N VAL A 400 8.80 11.49 -11.35
CA VAL A 400 9.31 10.14 -11.07
C VAL A 400 9.03 9.21 -12.25
N SER A 401 7.80 9.19 -12.79
CA SER A 401 7.44 8.28 -13.90
C SER A 401 8.17 8.62 -15.21
N SER A 402 8.49 9.89 -15.45
CA SER A 402 9.27 10.32 -16.61
C SER A 402 10.79 10.24 -16.39
N GLY A 403 11.26 9.91 -15.17
CA GLY A 403 12.67 9.95 -14.81
C GLY A 403 13.26 11.36 -14.65
N ALA A 404 12.44 12.42 -14.72
CA ALA A 404 12.86 13.81 -14.66
C ALA A 404 13.14 14.30 -13.24
N CYS A 405 13.93 13.54 -12.48
CA CYS A 405 14.41 13.88 -11.14
C CYS A 405 15.73 13.16 -10.87
N ASP A 406 16.43 13.56 -9.80
CA ASP A 406 17.60 12.84 -9.31
C ASP A 406 17.19 11.81 -8.25
N LEU A 407 16.80 12.29 -7.10
CA LEU A 407 16.36 11.47 -5.97
C LEU A 407 14.94 11.88 -5.57
N TYR A 408 14.23 10.97 -4.94
CA TYR A 408 12.93 11.28 -4.33
C TYR A 408 12.69 10.44 -3.07
N ILE A 409 11.90 10.97 -2.15
CA ILE A 409 11.42 10.21 -1.01
C ILE A 409 10.11 9.53 -1.41
N GLY A 410 10.15 8.21 -1.45
CA GLY A 410 9.01 7.35 -1.77
C GLY A 410 8.43 6.66 -0.55
N GLN A 411 7.15 6.27 -0.67
CA GLN A 411 6.45 5.45 0.33
C GLN A 411 5.74 4.32 -0.40
N ALA A 412 5.79 3.11 0.17
CA ALA A 412 5.16 1.92 -0.38
C ALA A 412 4.55 1.05 0.72
N SER A 413 3.30 0.67 0.55
CA SER A 413 2.66 -0.32 1.43
C SER A 413 3.04 -1.73 0.99
N ALA A 414 3.21 -2.65 1.94
CA ALA A 414 3.43 -4.07 1.68
C ALA A 414 2.08 -4.76 1.36
N GLU A 415 1.41 -4.33 0.28
CA GLU A 415 0.11 -4.87 -0.16
C GLU A 415 0.15 -6.39 -0.40
N LEU A 416 1.34 -6.91 -0.64
CA LEU A 416 1.54 -8.24 -1.20
C LEU A 416 2.19 -9.20 -0.21
N ALA A 417 2.21 -9.02 1.03
CA ALA A 417 2.60 -9.92 2.13
C ALA A 417 3.59 -11.09 1.83
N THR A 418 4.14 -11.20 0.61
CA THR A 418 5.15 -12.20 0.25
C THR A 418 6.46 -11.52 -0.14
N PRO A 419 7.62 -12.00 0.37
CA PRO A 419 8.92 -11.40 0.05
C PRO A 419 9.16 -11.23 -1.45
N ALA A 420 8.85 -12.23 -2.27
CA ALA A 420 9.04 -12.17 -3.72
C ALA A 420 8.32 -10.98 -4.37
N MET A 421 7.08 -10.74 -3.96
CA MET A 421 6.26 -9.67 -4.52
C MET A 421 6.69 -8.30 -3.99
N ILE A 422 7.14 -8.20 -2.73
CA ILE A 422 7.68 -6.95 -2.16
C ILE A 422 8.98 -6.56 -2.87
N TYR A 423 9.89 -7.51 -3.13
CA TYR A 423 11.07 -7.25 -3.95
C TYR A 423 10.70 -6.86 -5.38
N ALA A 424 9.75 -7.56 -6.00
CA ALA A 424 9.27 -7.21 -7.33
C ALA A 424 8.72 -5.78 -7.39
N GLN A 425 7.94 -5.37 -6.40
CA GLN A 425 7.42 -3.99 -6.26
C GLN A 425 8.57 -2.97 -6.18
N ALA A 426 9.63 -3.25 -5.41
CA ALA A 426 10.78 -2.37 -5.29
C ALA A 426 11.50 -2.16 -6.63
N PHE A 427 11.65 -3.22 -7.43
CA PHE A 427 12.19 -3.14 -8.78
C PHE A 427 11.26 -2.41 -9.74
N ALA A 428 9.94 -2.64 -9.64
CA ALA A 428 8.95 -1.95 -10.47
C ALA A 428 8.95 -0.42 -10.21
N PHE A 429 9.10 0.02 -8.96
CA PHE A 429 9.24 1.44 -8.63
C PHE A 429 10.49 2.08 -9.24
N ALA A 430 11.57 1.32 -9.36
CA ALA A 430 12.79 1.77 -10.02
C ALA A 430 12.73 1.67 -11.56
N GLY A 431 11.62 1.20 -12.13
CA GLY A 431 11.47 0.99 -13.58
C GLY A 431 12.17 -0.27 -14.12
N ASP A 432 12.78 -1.10 -13.27
CA ASP A 432 13.40 -2.39 -13.68
C ASP A 432 12.34 -3.50 -13.76
N ARG A 433 11.54 -3.43 -14.81
CA ARG A 433 10.46 -4.39 -15.09
C ARG A 433 10.98 -5.81 -15.24
N ALA A 434 12.16 -6.00 -15.86
CA ALA A 434 12.70 -7.34 -16.10
C ALA A 434 13.04 -8.09 -14.80
N SER A 435 13.60 -7.38 -13.81
CA SER A 435 13.86 -7.96 -12.48
C SER A 435 12.56 -8.19 -11.70
N ALA A 436 11.61 -7.24 -11.78
CA ALA A 436 10.30 -7.38 -11.17
C ALA A 436 9.55 -8.63 -11.68
N ASP A 437 9.54 -8.86 -13.01
CA ASP A 437 8.90 -10.01 -13.62
C ASP A 437 9.55 -11.34 -13.21
N LYS A 438 10.87 -11.41 -13.11
CA LYS A 438 11.58 -12.62 -12.65
C LYS A 438 11.26 -12.96 -11.19
N LEU A 439 11.18 -11.97 -10.33
CA LEU A 439 10.83 -12.14 -8.92
C LEU A 439 9.36 -12.53 -8.76
N ALA A 440 8.47 -11.79 -9.38
CA ALA A 440 7.03 -12.05 -9.31
C ALA A 440 6.64 -13.37 -9.99
N GLY A 441 7.32 -13.76 -11.05
CA GLY A 441 7.14 -15.04 -11.77
C GLY A 441 7.80 -16.25 -11.11
N GLY A 442 8.54 -16.05 -9.98
CA GLY A 442 9.18 -17.14 -9.25
C GLY A 442 10.48 -17.68 -9.91
N ALA A 443 11.03 -16.98 -10.88
CA ALA A 443 12.33 -17.35 -11.47
C ALA A 443 13.52 -17.04 -10.53
N ILE A 444 13.31 -16.14 -9.56
CA ILE A 444 14.26 -15.83 -8.50
C ILE A 444 13.57 -16.10 -7.17
N THR A 445 14.11 -17.00 -6.35
CA THR A 445 13.48 -17.45 -5.09
C THR A 445 14.49 -17.55 -3.95
N GLY A 446 13.99 -17.67 -2.71
CA GLY A 446 14.81 -17.89 -1.53
C GLY A 446 15.82 -16.77 -1.27
N VAL A 447 17.05 -17.14 -0.95
CA VAL A 447 18.14 -16.20 -0.65
C VAL A 447 18.52 -15.33 -1.85
N HIS A 448 18.34 -15.84 -3.07
CA HIS A 448 18.71 -15.11 -4.31
C HIS A 448 17.85 -13.86 -4.54
N MET A 449 16.67 -13.76 -3.94
CA MET A 449 15.86 -12.53 -4.00
C MET A 449 16.60 -11.36 -3.35
N ARG A 450 17.12 -11.57 -2.14
CA ARG A 450 17.89 -10.56 -1.40
C ARG A 450 19.22 -10.26 -2.08
N GLU A 451 19.93 -11.27 -2.56
CA GLU A 451 21.17 -11.10 -3.31
C GLU A 451 20.93 -10.26 -4.58
N THR A 452 19.85 -10.53 -5.31
CA THR A 452 19.46 -9.75 -6.49
C THR A 452 19.16 -8.30 -6.12
N PHE A 453 18.44 -8.07 -5.02
CA PHE A 453 18.15 -6.73 -4.53
C PHE A 453 19.43 -5.99 -4.14
N ALA A 454 20.31 -6.61 -3.37
CA ALA A 454 21.59 -6.02 -2.95
C ALA A 454 22.53 -5.73 -4.13
N ALA A 455 22.56 -6.61 -5.16
CA ALA A 455 23.38 -6.46 -6.35
C ALA A 455 22.87 -5.36 -7.30
N ARG A 456 21.67 -4.88 -7.15
CA ARG A 456 21.08 -3.83 -8.00
C ARG A 456 20.73 -2.57 -7.23
N LEU A 457 20.40 -2.70 -5.97
CA LEU A 457 19.94 -1.64 -5.05
C LEU A 457 18.99 -0.65 -5.75
N PRO A 458 17.82 -1.13 -6.25
CA PRO A 458 16.91 -0.34 -7.06
C PRO A 458 16.33 0.87 -6.31
N ILE A 459 16.16 0.73 -5.00
CA ILE A 459 15.80 1.77 -4.03
C ILE A 459 16.69 1.61 -2.79
N ILE A 460 16.80 2.65 -1.96
CA ILE A 460 17.43 2.53 -0.65
C ILE A 460 16.33 2.54 0.42
N PRO A 461 16.01 1.40 1.04
CA PRO A 461 15.10 1.33 2.17
C PRO A 461 15.64 2.14 3.35
N LEU A 462 14.78 2.90 4.01
CA LEU A 462 15.16 3.72 5.16
C LEU A 462 14.61 3.15 6.46
N TYR A 463 13.30 2.96 6.51
CA TYR A 463 12.59 2.35 7.64
C TYR A 463 11.21 1.86 7.21
N HIS A 464 10.68 0.91 7.96
CA HIS A 464 9.26 0.58 7.94
C HIS A 464 8.57 1.29 9.08
N ARG A 465 7.38 1.84 8.84
CA ARG A 465 6.58 2.47 9.89
C ARG A 465 5.19 1.86 9.99
N ALA A 466 4.65 1.87 11.18
CA ALA A 466 3.23 1.70 11.42
C ALA A 466 2.48 2.99 11.03
N VAL A 467 1.19 2.88 10.77
CA VAL A 467 0.27 4.00 10.69
C VAL A 467 -0.47 4.07 12.02
N ARG A 468 -0.45 5.23 12.66
CA ARG A 468 -1.16 5.45 13.91
C ARG A 468 -2.44 6.23 13.63
N LEU A 469 -3.55 5.60 13.95
CA LEU A 469 -4.87 6.23 13.90
C LEU A 469 -5.18 6.83 15.27
N HIS A 470 -5.32 8.13 15.33
CA HIS A 470 -6.00 8.83 16.41
C HIS A 470 -7.43 9.08 15.97
N HIS A 471 -8.39 8.57 16.70
CA HIS A 471 -9.79 8.81 16.37
C HIS A 471 -10.60 9.22 17.59
N ARG A 472 -11.66 9.98 17.35
CA ARG A 472 -12.62 10.37 18.38
C ARG A 472 -13.23 9.12 18.98
N ALA A 473 -13.48 9.15 20.29
CA ALA A 473 -14.03 8.02 21.02
C ALA A 473 -15.48 7.65 20.59
N ASP A 474 -16.18 8.57 19.90
CA ASP A 474 -17.49 8.30 19.29
C ASP A 474 -17.41 7.61 17.91
N LEU A 475 -16.23 7.58 17.26
CA LEU A 475 -16.00 6.77 16.06
C LEU A 475 -15.71 5.33 16.48
N ARG A 476 -16.40 4.38 15.87
CA ARG A 476 -16.30 2.95 16.17
C ARG A 476 -16.06 2.15 14.90
N GLY A 477 -15.65 0.88 15.05
CA GLY A 477 -15.43 -0.04 13.93
C GLY A 477 -14.09 0.14 13.21
N ALA A 478 -13.16 0.94 13.77
CA ALA A 478 -11.85 1.15 13.17
C ALA A 478 -10.95 -0.09 13.31
N TRP A 479 -10.30 -0.47 12.22
CA TRP A 479 -9.29 -1.52 12.16
C TRP A 479 -8.34 -1.27 10.99
N PHE A 480 -7.16 -1.89 11.03
CA PHE A 480 -6.21 -1.88 9.92
C PHE A 480 -6.09 -3.25 9.29
N ASP A 481 -5.95 -3.29 7.97
CA ASP A 481 -5.49 -4.49 7.27
C ASP A 481 -3.97 -4.69 7.38
N GLY A 482 -3.46 -5.79 6.82
CA GLY A 482 -2.02 -6.09 6.81
C GLY A 482 -1.17 -5.09 6.01
N SER A 483 -1.78 -4.26 5.18
CA SER A 483 -1.14 -3.20 4.38
C SER A 483 -1.16 -1.83 5.07
N ALA A 484 -1.57 -1.78 6.34
CA ALA A 484 -1.77 -0.56 7.11
C ALA A 484 -2.88 0.37 6.55
N ARG A 485 -3.86 -0.16 5.80
CA ARG A 485 -5.03 0.60 5.36
C ARG A 485 -6.15 0.51 6.39
N LEU A 486 -6.81 1.63 6.63
CA LEU A 486 -7.96 1.72 7.53
C LEU A 486 -9.21 1.12 6.85
N GLY A 487 -9.87 0.17 7.51
CA GLY A 487 -11.19 -0.32 7.13
C GLY A 487 -12.25 0.75 7.40
N VAL A 488 -12.75 1.37 6.34
CA VAL A 488 -13.66 2.53 6.46
C VAL A 488 -15.13 2.13 6.32
N ALA A 489 -15.43 1.04 5.64
CA ALA A 489 -16.81 0.61 5.41
C ALA A 489 -17.56 0.24 6.71
N GLU A 490 -16.82 -0.24 7.71
CA GLU A 490 -17.37 -0.62 9.02
C GLU A 490 -17.36 0.53 10.04
N LEU A 491 -16.85 1.71 9.69
CA LEU A 491 -16.86 2.86 10.58
C LEU A 491 -18.28 3.38 10.78
N PHE A 492 -18.62 3.70 12.03
CA PHE A 492 -19.85 4.40 12.38
C PHE A 492 -19.61 5.39 13.51
N VAL A 493 -20.41 6.45 13.53
CA VAL A 493 -20.36 7.45 14.60
C VAL A 493 -21.43 7.14 15.62
N TRP A 494 -21.01 6.99 16.87
CA TRP A 494 -21.90 6.79 18.00
C TRP A 494 -22.25 8.16 18.57
N PRO A 495 -23.53 8.55 18.64
CA PRO A 495 -23.89 9.84 19.22
C PRO A 495 -23.42 9.91 20.66
N SER A 496 -22.64 10.94 20.99
CA SER A 496 -22.36 11.31 22.38
C SER A 496 -23.70 11.63 23.07
N ARG A 497 -23.96 11.00 24.21
CA ARG A 497 -25.12 11.31 25.05
C ARG A 497 -24.97 12.72 25.60
#